data_e89d60d51efe9bfdfba338fa7c41b586
#
_entry.id   e89d60d51efe9bfdfba338fa7c41b586
#
_cell.length_a   1.000
_cell.length_b   1.000
_cell.length_c   1.000
_cell.angle_alpha   90.00
_cell.angle_beta   90.00
_cell.angle_gamma   90.00
#
_symmetry.space_group_name_H-M   'P 1'
#
loop_
_entity.id
_entity.type
_entity.pdbx_description
1 polymer ?
#
loop_
_entity_poly.entity_id
_entity_poly.type
_entity_poly.pdbx_seq_one_letter_code
_entity_poly.pdbx_strand_id
1 'polypeptide(L)' 'MEDIKKMLDQLRNGEVEKIHINKANFLQFREQLIKDEQFKYFRGEAKQGGDVIYTFLKEPRA' A
#
# COMPACT_ATOMS: atom_id res chain seq x y z
N MET A 1 14.54 6.22 3.26
CA MET A 1 13.31 5.42 3.20
C MET A 1 13.36 4.45 2.03
N GLU A 2 12.77 3.29 2.17
CA GLU A 2 12.75 2.33 1.09
C GLU A 2 11.95 2.83 -0.11
N ASP A 3 12.25 2.26 -1.26
CA ASP A 3 11.57 2.63 -2.49
C ASP A 3 10.10 2.17 -2.43
N ILE A 4 9.21 3.12 -2.33
CA ILE A 4 7.77 2.87 -2.24
C ILE A 4 7.26 2.18 -3.50
N LYS A 5 7.78 2.57 -4.64
CA LYS A 5 7.39 1.97 -5.91
C LYS A 5 7.69 0.47 -5.94
N LYS A 6 8.83 0.10 -5.40
CA LYS A 6 9.22 -1.30 -5.29
C LYS A 6 8.28 -2.06 -4.35
N MET A 7 7.88 -1.41 -3.26
CA MET A 7 6.92 -2.01 -2.32
C MET A 7 5.58 -2.26 -2.98
N LEU A 8 5.11 -1.31 -3.78
CA LEU A 8 3.87 -1.46 -4.51
C LEU A 8 3.94 -2.60 -5.51
N ASP A 9 5.07 -2.72 -6.21
CA ASP A 9 5.28 -3.79 -7.17
C ASP A 9 5.30 -5.16 -6.50
N GLN A 10 5.89 -5.25 -5.31
CA GLN A 10 5.92 -6.50 -4.56
C GLN A 10 4.52 -6.94 -4.17
N LEU A 11 3.67 -6.02 -3.77
CA LEU A 11 2.27 -6.33 -3.47
C LEU A 11 1.53 -6.75 -4.74
N ARG A 12 1.72 -5.99 -5.81
CA ARG A 12 1.05 -6.25 -7.09
C ARG A 12 1.38 -7.62 -7.64
N ASN A 13 2.64 -8.02 -7.52
CA ASN A 13 3.12 -9.28 -8.08
C ASN A 13 2.91 -10.47 -7.16
N GLY A 14 2.38 -10.23 -5.95
CA GLY A 14 2.15 -11.29 -5.00
C GLY A 14 3.41 -11.77 -4.27
N GLU A 15 4.49 -11.02 -4.35
CA GLU A 15 5.72 -11.38 -3.64
C GLU A 15 5.56 -11.25 -2.13
N VAL A 16 4.68 -10.34 -1.71
CA VAL A 16 4.31 -10.17 -0.30
C VAL A 16 2.79 -10.11 -0.21
N GLU A 17 2.24 -10.59 0.87
CA GLU A 17 0.79 -10.59 1.06
C GLU A 17 0.29 -9.23 1.53
N LYS A 18 1.10 -8.55 2.32
CA LYS A 18 0.72 -7.24 2.88
C LYS A 18 1.98 -6.48 3.23
N ILE A 19 1.82 -5.16 3.36
CA ILE A 19 2.91 -4.28 3.76
C ILE A 19 2.42 -3.42 4.91
N HIS A 20 3.22 -3.34 5.97
CA HIS A 20 2.94 -2.52 7.13
C HIS A 20 3.64 -1.18 6.97
N ILE A 21 2.86 -0.10 6.90
CA ILE A 21 3.37 1.26 6.79
C ILE A 21 3.09 1.98 8.10
N ASN A 22 4.14 2.48 8.75
CA ASN A 22 3.97 3.19 10.00
C ASN A 22 3.47 4.61 9.73
N LYS A 23 3.01 5.26 10.81
CA LYS A 23 2.44 6.59 10.73
C LYS A 23 3.38 7.60 10.07
N ALA A 24 4.68 7.51 10.38
CA ALA A 24 5.66 8.47 9.88
C ALA A 24 5.81 8.41 8.35
N ASN A 25 5.58 7.24 7.75
CA ASN A 25 5.75 7.04 6.32
C ASN A 25 4.45 6.98 5.55
N PHE A 26 3.33 7.02 6.25
CA PHE A 26 2.02 6.83 5.63
C PHE A 26 1.73 7.84 4.52
N LEU A 27 1.97 9.13 4.78
CA LEU A 27 1.66 10.16 3.79
C LEU A 27 2.48 10.01 2.52
N GLN A 28 3.77 9.69 2.66
CA GLN A 28 4.63 9.48 1.50
C GLN A 28 4.17 8.26 0.70
N PHE A 29 3.82 7.20 1.39
CA PHE A 29 3.33 6.00 0.73
C PHE A 29 2.04 6.28 -0.02
N ARG A 30 1.12 6.97 0.63
CA ARG A 30 -0.17 7.28 0.04
C ARG A 30 -0.03 8.16 -1.21
N GLU A 31 0.88 9.13 -1.18
CA GLU A 31 1.10 10.00 -2.33
C GLU A 31 1.55 9.20 -3.56
N GLN A 32 2.42 8.22 -3.37
CA GLN A 32 2.84 7.37 -4.47
C GLN A 32 1.74 6.42 -4.90
N LEU A 33 0.99 5.91 -3.93
CA LEU A 33 -0.09 4.98 -4.20
C LEU A 33 -1.16 5.57 -5.10
N ILE A 34 -1.62 6.79 -4.79
CA ILE A 34 -2.71 7.40 -5.55
C ILE A 34 -2.30 7.77 -6.97
N LYS A 35 -1.00 7.82 -7.24
CA LYS A 35 -0.48 8.08 -8.60
C LYS A 35 -0.38 6.80 -9.42
N ASP A 36 -0.53 5.66 -8.78
CA ASP A 36 -0.46 4.38 -9.47
C ASP A 36 -1.76 4.09 -10.19
N GLU A 37 -1.67 3.57 -11.42
CA GLU A 37 -2.85 3.28 -12.22
C GLU A 37 -3.75 2.24 -11.55
N GLN A 38 -3.16 1.37 -10.73
CA GLN A 38 -3.88 0.30 -10.07
C GLN A 38 -4.17 0.60 -8.60
N PHE A 39 -4.22 1.90 -8.24
CA PHE A 39 -4.44 2.25 -6.83
C PHE A 39 -5.76 1.68 -6.28
N LYS A 40 -6.74 1.47 -7.13
CA LYS A 40 -8.04 0.90 -6.73
C LYS A 40 -7.93 -0.55 -6.24
N TYR A 41 -6.85 -1.22 -6.63
CA TYR A 41 -6.63 -2.60 -6.21
C TYR A 41 -5.95 -2.71 -4.86
N PHE A 42 -5.47 -1.61 -4.32
CA PHE A 42 -4.79 -1.59 -3.04
C PHE A 42 -5.77 -1.23 -1.93
N ARG A 43 -5.76 -2.02 -0.89
CA ARG A 43 -6.62 -1.78 0.27
C ARG A 43 -5.76 -1.41 1.46
N GLY A 44 -6.10 -0.29 2.11
CA GLY A 44 -5.45 0.15 3.33
C GLY A 44 -6.34 -0.11 4.53
N GLU A 45 -5.80 -0.72 5.57
CA GLU A 45 -6.52 -0.96 6.80
C GLU A 45 -5.80 -0.25 7.93
N ALA A 46 -6.46 0.72 8.55
CA ALA A 46 -5.89 1.49 9.64
C ALA A 46 -5.80 0.63 10.90
N LYS A 47 -4.68 0.77 11.59
CA LYS A 47 -4.44 0.08 12.85
C LYS A 47 -4.28 1.11 13.96
N GLN A 48 -4.28 0.63 15.20
CA GLN A 48 -4.05 1.52 16.34
C GLN A 48 -2.66 2.17 16.22
N GLY A 49 -2.56 3.41 16.68
CA GLY A 49 -1.30 4.13 16.62
C GLY A 49 -1.02 4.81 15.31
N GLY A 50 -1.92 4.70 14.34
CA GLY A 50 -1.77 5.39 13.07
C GLY A 50 -1.09 4.59 11.98
N ASP A 51 -0.76 3.34 12.26
CA ASP A 51 -0.17 2.46 11.26
C ASP A 51 -1.25 1.98 10.29
N VAL A 52 -0.83 1.61 9.08
CA VAL A 52 -1.75 1.11 8.06
C VAL A 52 -1.17 -0.13 7.42
N ILE A 53 -2.01 -1.13 7.19
CA ILE A 53 -1.63 -2.35 6.49
C ILE A 53 -2.22 -2.29 5.10
N TYR A 54 -1.38 -2.42 4.08
CA TYR A 54 -1.81 -2.41 2.69
C TYR A 54 -1.76 -3.80 2.09
N THR A 55 -2.82 -4.14 1.34
CA THR A 55 -2.92 -5.39 0.61
C THR A 55 -3.32 -5.10 -0.83
N PHE A 56 -2.99 -6.03 -1.72
CA PHE A 56 -3.38 -5.92 -3.13
C PHE A 56 -4.53 -6.88 -3.39
N LEU A 57 -5.63 -6.34 -3.90
CA LEU A 57 -6.84 -7.12 -4.16
C LEU A 57 -6.84 -7.65 -5.60
N LYS A 58 -7.50 -8.77 -5.82
CA LYS A 58 -7.64 -9.33 -7.16
C LYS A 58 -8.62 -8.53 -8.02
N GLU A 59 -9.55 -7.86 -7.36
CA GLU A 59 -10.55 -7.05 -8.03
C GLU A 59 -10.50 -5.64 -7.47
N PRO A 60 -10.78 -4.61 -8.28
CA PRO A 60 -10.77 -3.25 -7.78
C PRO A 60 -11.87 -3.03 -6.75
N ARG A 61 -11.59 -2.14 -5.83
CA ARG A 61 -12.59 -1.78 -4.83
C ARG A 61 -13.76 -1.10 -5.54
N ALA A 62 -14.94 -1.47 -5.14
CA ALA A 62 -16.13 -0.87 -5.68
C ALA A 62 -16.30 0.57 -5.19
#